data_f6ce93b6169a3254a40a13dcd72dd179
#
_entry.id   f6ce93b6169a3254a40a13dcd72dd179
#
_cell.length_a   1.000
_cell.length_b   1.000
_cell.length_c   1.000
_cell.angle_alpha   90.00
_cell.angle_beta   90.00
_cell.angle_gamma   90.00
#
_symmetry.space_group_name_H-M   'P 1'
#
loop_
_entity.id
_entity.type
_entity.pdbx_description
1 polymer ?
#
loop_
_entity_poly.entity_id
_entity_poly.type
_entity_poly.pdbx_seq_one_letter_code
_entity_poly.pdbx_strand_id
1 'polypeptide(L)'
;EIFLNSHDLKALPINHEKWYEIDDKQDLDIAEALFAEEKDVLRKYYGRYGGFWRFPKMLDYCYLVNPYLNESRIIDEMEAYFRTLIAEYPSGMKVNTLLASKCWGVKEEYIIPGNGAAELIKVLMEMLPGTLGIIRPTFEEYPNRRDKAGLVTYIPQNSEYRYTAKDLMDFFGAHHADNLLLINPDNPSGNYIPVDDV
;
A
#
# COMPACT_ATOMS: atom_id res chain seq x y z
N GLU A 1 -40.91 22.53 -6.25
CA GLU A 1 -41.16 23.97 -6.04
C GLU A 1 -42.66 24.29 -5.89
N ILE A 2 -43.51 23.80 -6.80
CA ILE A 2 -44.98 24.04 -6.73
C ILE A 2 -45.56 23.49 -5.42
N PHE A 3 -45.15 22.32 -4.97
CA PHE A 3 -45.63 21.69 -3.76
C PHE A 3 -45.19 22.46 -2.50
N LEU A 4 -43.94 22.97 -2.46
CA LEU A 4 -43.42 23.78 -1.36
C LEU A 4 -44.12 25.11 -1.23
N ASN A 5 -44.60 25.70 -2.31
CA ASN A 5 -45.30 26.96 -2.31
C ASN A 5 -46.81 26.86 -1.95
N SER A 6 -47.38 25.67 -1.99
CA SER A 6 -48.81 25.43 -1.76
C SER A 6 -49.15 24.78 -0.41
N HIS A 7 -48.15 24.36 0.37
CA HIS A 7 -48.34 23.64 1.62
C HIS A 7 -47.44 24.22 2.73
N ASP A 8 -47.95 24.21 3.96
CA ASP A 8 -47.20 24.60 5.16
C ASP A 8 -46.28 23.42 5.59
N LEU A 9 -45.13 23.29 4.92
CA LEU A 9 -44.16 22.28 5.21
C LEU A 9 -43.20 22.75 6.28
N LYS A 10 -43.02 21.94 7.31
CA LYS A 10 -42.07 22.20 8.40
C LYS A 10 -40.94 21.21 8.35
N ALA A 11 -39.72 21.69 8.51
CA ALA A 11 -38.57 20.81 8.68
C ALA A 11 -38.59 20.14 10.05
N LEU A 12 -38.50 18.82 10.10
CA LEU A 12 -38.29 18.06 11.31
C LEU A 12 -36.79 17.69 11.37
N PRO A 13 -36.00 18.30 12.25
CA PRO A 13 -34.59 17.96 12.35
C PRO A 13 -34.43 16.57 12.98
N ILE A 14 -33.68 15.70 12.32
CA ILE A 14 -33.26 14.40 12.83
C ILE A 14 -31.90 14.61 13.50
N ASN A 15 -31.91 14.83 14.82
CA ASN A 15 -30.70 15.05 15.60
C ASN A 15 -30.18 13.71 16.15
N HIS A 16 -28.90 13.45 15.95
CA HIS A 16 -28.17 12.29 16.48
C HIS A 16 -28.55 10.91 15.95
N GLU A 17 -29.47 10.78 15.04
CA GLU A 17 -29.80 9.50 14.42
C GLU A 17 -28.92 9.25 13.19
N LYS A 18 -28.51 8.00 13.00
CA LYS A 18 -27.86 7.58 11.78
C LYS A 18 -28.90 7.46 10.69
N TRP A 19 -28.64 8.04 9.54
CA TRP A 19 -29.44 7.82 8.33
C TRP A 19 -28.53 7.74 7.11
N TYR A 20 -28.96 7.09 6.08
CA TYR A 20 -28.24 6.97 4.82
C TYR A 20 -29.25 6.74 3.69
N GLU A 21 -29.08 7.45 2.58
CA GLU A 21 -29.91 7.29 1.37
C GLU A 21 -29.32 6.16 0.52
N ILE A 22 -30.19 5.29 0.00
CA ILE A 22 -29.79 4.13 -0.79
C ILE A 22 -30.38 4.25 -2.18
N ASP A 23 -29.58 4.64 -3.15
CA ASP A 23 -29.96 4.75 -4.56
C ASP A 23 -29.50 3.54 -5.39
N ASP A 24 -28.40 2.92 -4.99
CA ASP A 24 -27.83 1.78 -5.70
C ASP A 24 -27.31 0.66 -4.76
N LYS A 25 -26.72 -0.38 -5.35
CA LYS A 25 -26.15 -1.51 -4.59
C LYS A 25 -24.93 -1.12 -3.77
N GLN A 26 -24.21 -0.09 -4.20
CA GLN A 26 -23.05 0.40 -3.48
C GLN A 26 -23.47 1.17 -2.24
N ASP A 27 -24.55 1.96 -2.33
CA ASP A 27 -25.13 2.64 -1.19
C ASP A 27 -25.68 1.67 -0.16
N LEU A 28 -26.32 0.61 -0.61
CA LEU A 28 -26.78 -0.47 0.28
C LEU A 28 -25.61 -1.08 1.06
N ASP A 29 -24.51 -1.40 0.40
CA ASP A 29 -23.32 -1.96 1.03
C ASP A 29 -22.66 -0.97 2.04
N ILE A 30 -22.69 0.33 1.73
CA ILE A 30 -22.25 1.38 2.67
C ILE A 30 -23.20 1.45 3.87
N ALA A 31 -24.51 1.47 3.63
CA ALA A 31 -25.50 1.51 4.69
C ALA A 31 -25.37 0.29 5.61
N GLU A 32 -25.25 -0.91 5.07
CA GLU A 32 -25.03 -2.13 5.86
C GLU A 32 -23.78 -2.06 6.76
N ALA A 33 -22.73 -1.38 6.31
CA ALA A 33 -21.54 -1.18 7.13
C ALA A 33 -21.76 -0.12 8.22
N LEU A 34 -22.45 0.98 7.89
CA LEU A 34 -22.75 2.06 8.84
C LEU A 34 -23.69 1.61 9.97
N PHE A 35 -24.64 0.72 9.66
CA PHE A 35 -25.64 0.20 10.59
C PHE A 35 -25.28 -1.18 11.18
N ALA A 36 -24.09 -1.71 10.88
CA ALA A 36 -23.62 -2.97 11.45
C ALA A 36 -23.51 -2.88 12.98
N GLU A 37 -23.67 -4.01 13.64
CA GLU A 37 -23.34 -4.14 15.06
C GLU A 37 -21.84 -3.91 15.27
N GLU A 38 -21.44 -3.32 16.39
CA GLU A 38 -20.06 -2.93 16.68
C GLU A 38 -19.05 -4.07 16.46
N LYS A 39 -19.40 -5.29 16.85
CA LYS A 39 -18.58 -6.49 16.64
C LYS A 39 -18.32 -6.84 15.17
N ASP A 40 -19.18 -6.39 14.25
CA ASP A 40 -19.12 -6.72 12.83
C ASP A 40 -18.55 -5.59 11.95
N VAL A 41 -18.48 -4.38 12.50
CA VAL A 41 -18.04 -3.18 11.76
C VAL A 41 -16.66 -3.35 11.15
N LEU A 42 -15.66 -3.75 11.96
CA LEU A 42 -14.29 -3.92 11.48
C LEU A 42 -14.19 -4.97 10.38
N ARG A 43 -14.91 -6.08 10.52
CA ARG A 43 -14.92 -7.15 9.50
C ARG A 43 -15.49 -6.63 8.17
N LYS A 44 -16.56 -5.84 8.23
CA LYS A 44 -17.16 -5.26 7.02
C LYS A 44 -16.25 -4.26 6.34
N TYR A 45 -15.57 -3.39 7.09
CA TYR A 45 -14.59 -2.46 6.52
C TYR A 45 -13.37 -3.19 5.95
N TYR A 46 -12.83 -4.14 6.69
CA TYR A 46 -11.65 -4.89 6.29
C TYR A 46 -11.84 -5.65 4.97
N GLY A 47 -13.01 -6.24 4.79
CA GLY A 47 -13.36 -6.97 3.57
C GLY A 47 -13.46 -6.11 2.30
N ARG A 48 -13.49 -4.79 2.43
CA ARG A 48 -13.59 -3.88 1.27
C ARG A 48 -12.26 -3.66 0.53
N TYR A 49 -11.14 -3.81 1.21
CA TYR A 49 -9.80 -3.55 0.66
C TYR A 49 -9.64 -2.17 0.01
N GLY A 50 -10.31 -1.14 0.54
CA GLY A 50 -10.25 0.24 0.06
C GLY A 50 -11.60 0.94 0.01
N GLY A 51 -11.64 2.10 -0.63
CA GLY A 51 -12.85 2.92 -0.72
C GLY A 51 -13.26 3.58 0.60
N PHE A 52 -12.35 3.68 1.55
CA PHE A 52 -12.61 4.20 2.90
C PHE A 52 -12.95 5.69 2.94
N TRP A 53 -12.65 6.42 1.88
CA TRP A 53 -13.08 7.82 1.70
C TRP A 53 -14.61 8.01 1.74
N ARG A 54 -15.39 6.94 1.55
CA ARG A 54 -16.85 6.95 1.71
C ARG A 54 -17.31 6.98 3.16
N PHE A 55 -16.39 6.82 4.10
CA PHE A 55 -16.64 6.79 5.54
C PHE A 55 -15.86 7.92 6.23
N PRO A 56 -16.25 9.20 6.08
CA PRO A 56 -15.44 10.36 6.46
C PRO A 56 -15.14 10.46 7.95
N LYS A 57 -15.84 9.72 8.80
CA LYS A 57 -15.58 9.65 10.24
C LYS A 57 -14.65 8.52 10.65
N MET A 58 -14.27 7.66 9.71
CA MET A 58 -13.36 6.55 9.96
C MET A 58 -11.91 7.04 9.93
N LEU A 59 -11.11 6.63 10.90
CA LEU A 59 -9.66 6.83 10.87
C LEU A 59 -9.02 5.64 10.14
N ASP A 60 -8.49 5.91 8.95
CA ASP A 60 -7.83 4.90 8.14
C ASP A 60 -6.32 4.88 8.45
N TYR A 61 -5.86 3.76 9.02
CA TYR A 61 -4.44 3.47 9.24
C TYR A 61 -3.93 2.33 8.34
N CYS A 62 -4.76 1.86 7.41
CA CYS A 62 -4.43 0.74 6.53
C CYS A 62 -3.75 1.20 5.23
N TYR A 63 -4.25 2.26 4.62
CA TYR A 63 -3.73 2.77 3.35
C TYR A 63 -2.99 4.08 3.52
N LEU A 64 -1.68 4.02 3.29
CA LEU A 64 -0.78 5.18 3.39
C LEU A 64 -0.83 5.98 2.08
N VAL A 65 -1.84 6.83 1.94
CA VAL A 65 -1.95 7.78 0.85
C VAL A 65 -1.51 9.17 1.33
N ASN A 66 -1.01 9.99 0.41
CA ASN A 66 -0.73 11.39 0.72
C ASN A 66 -2.01 12.25 0.52
N PRO A 67 -2.74 12.61 1.59
CA PRO A 67 -3.96 13.40 1.46
C PRO A 67 -3.67 14.88 1.09
N TYR A 68 -2.41 15.28 1.14
CA TYR A 68 -1.95 16.63 0.84
C TYR A 68 -1.34 16.76 -0.56
N LEU A 69 -1.45 15.71 -1.39
CA LEU A 69 -1.03 15.82 -2.79
C LEU A 69 -1.95 16.82 -3.50
N ASN A 70 -1.42 18.02 -3.68
CA ASN A 70 -2.12 19.12 -4.35
C ASN A 70 -1.28 19.62 -5.55
N GLU A 71 -0.94 18.70 -6.44
CA GLU A 71 -0.19 19.01 -7.64
C GLU A 71 -1.17 19.33 -8.78
N SER A 72 -1.67 20.57 -8.77
CA SER A 72 -2.70 21.02 -9.73
C SER A 72 -2.30 20.78 -11.18
N ARG A 73 -1.03 21.02 -11.53
CA ARG A 73 -0.52 20.81 -12.88
C ARG A 73 -0.71 19.37 -13.38
N ILE A 74 -0.45 18.38 -12.54
CA ILE A 74 -0.64 16.95 -12.88
C ILE A 74 -2.13 16.66 -13.04
N ILE A 75 -2.94 17.17 -12.12
CA ILE A 75 -4.39 16.98 -12.15
C ILE A 75 -4.99 17.61 -13.40
N ASP A 76 -4.67 18.86 -13.67
CA ASP A 76 -5.15 19.59 -14.85
C ASP A 76 -4.75 18.89 -16.16
N GLU A 77 -3.54 18.36 -16.23
CA GLU A 77 -3.07 17.60 -17.39
C GLU A 77 -3.85 16.27 -17.55
N MET A 78 -4.07 15.55 -16.46
CA MET A 78 -4.88 14.33 -16.47
C MET A 78 -6.33 14.60 -16.88
N GLU A 79 -6.94 15.67 -16.39
CA GLU A 79 -8.30 16.07 -16.77
C GLU A 79 -8.38 16.41 -18.26
N ALA A 80 -7.41 17.19 -18.78
CA ALA A 80 -7.36 17.57 -20.20
C ALA A 80 -7.27 16.37 -21.13
N TYR A 81 -6.53 15.33 -20.73
CA TYR A 81 -6.32 14.12 -21.54
C TYR A 81 -7.19 12.94 -21.12
N PHE A 82 -8.09 13.08 -20.18
CA PHE A 82 -8.85 11.97 -19.60
C PHE A 82 -9.55 11.11 -20.64
N ARG A 83 -10.24 11.72 -21.61
CA ARG A 83 -10.96 10.99 -22.66
C ARG A 83 -10.05 10.14 -23.53
N THR A 84 -8.85 10.63 -23.84
CA THR A 84 -7.83 9.89 -24.58
C THR A 84 -7.24 8.77 -23.71
N LEU A 85 -6.90 9.07 -22.45
CA LEU A 85 -6.26 8.11 -21.54
C LEU A 85 -7.14 6.88 -21.25
N ILE A 86 -8.47 7.03 -21.19
CA ILE A 86 -9.39 5.91 -20.95
C ILE A 86 -9.74 5.12 -22.22
N ALA A 87 -9.52 5.67 -23.41
CA ALA A 87 -9.89 5.06 -24.67
C ALA A 87 -8.73 4.38 -25.39
N GLU A 88 -7.50 4.73 -25.06
CA GLU A 88 -6.31 4.28 -25.74
C GLU A 88 -5.48 3.30 -24.88
N TYR A 89 -4.71 2.45 -25.53
CA TYR A 89 -3.76 1.61 -24.83
C TYR A 89 -2.62 2.45 -24.25
N PRO A 90 -2.20 2.16 -23.01
CA PRO A 90 -1.07 2.86 -22.41
C PRO A 90 0.24 2.51 -23.13
N SER A 91 1.23 3.39 -23.00
CA SER A 91 2.59 3.12 -23.45
C SER A 91 3.18 1.88 -22.76
N GLY A 92 3.95 1.11 -23.51
CA GLY A 92 4.63 -0.07 -22.98
C GLY A 92 5.76 0.28 -22.02
N MET A 93 6.22 -0.76 -21.28
CA MET A 93 7.27 -0.64 -20.25
C MET A 93 8.55 0.02 -20.76
N LYS A 94 8.92 -0.19 -22.03
CA LYS A 94 10.11 0.42 -22.64
C LYS A 94 10.04 1.95 -22.65
N VAL A 95 8.87 2.53 -22.90
CA VAL A 95 8.68 3.98 -22.85
C VAL A 95 8.79 4.48 -21.41
N ASN A 96 8.22 3.77 -20.46
CA ASN A 96 8.32 4.11 -19.05
C ASN A 96 9.78 4.07 -18.54
N THR A 97 10.55 3.05 -18.94
CA THR A 97 11.98 2.94 -18.66
C THR A 97 12.76 4.13 -19.23
N LEU A 98 12.51 4.47 -20.49
CA LEU A 98 13.15 5.61 -21.15
C LEU A 98 12.85 6.94 -20.43
N LEU A 99 11.59 7.19 -20.09
CA LEU A 99 11.19 8.41 -19.38
C LEU A 99 11.81 8.48 -17.98
N ALA A 100 11.80 7.39 -17.24
CA ALA A 100 12.44 7.30 -15.92
C ALA A 100 13.98 7.53 -16.02
N SER A 101 14.62 6.92 -17.01
CA SER A 101 16.04 7.12 -17.29
C SER A 101 16.38 8.60 -17.50
N LYS A 102 15.60 9.28 -18.33
CA LYS A 102 15.78 10.73 -18.57
C LYS A 102 15.50 11.58 -17.33
N CYS A 103 14.48 11.22 -16.58
CA CYS A 103 14.09 11.96 -15.37
C CYS A 103 15.17 11.90 -14.28
N TRP A 104 15.77 10.73 -14.07
CA TRP A 104 16.73 10.51 -13.00
C TRP A 104 18.19 10.52 -13.42
N GLY A 105 18.47 10.64 -14.70
CA GLY A 105 19.84 10.62 -15.22
C GLY A 105 20.55 9.28 -15.05
N VAL A 106 19.77 8.18 -14.99
CA VAL A 106 20.26 6.81 -14.85
C VAL A 106 20.09 6.09 -16.17
N LYS A 107 21.02 5.19 -16.54
CA LYS A 107 20.88 4.42 -17.79
C LYS A 107 19.66 3.51 -17.75
N GLU A 108 19.00 3.31 -18.89
CA GLU A 108 17.79 2.47 -19.02
C GLU A 108 18.01 1.04 -18.52
N GLU A 109 19.20 0.49 -18.71
CA GLU A 109 19.57 -0.87 -18.28
C GLU A 109 19.54 -1.10 -16.77
N TYR A 110 19.50 -0.02 -15.97
CA TYR A 110 19.42 -0.07 -14.51
C TYR A 110 18.02 0.22 -13.96
N ILE A 111 17.03 0.34 -14.85
CA ILE A 111 15.67 0.71 -14.44
C ILE A 111 14.69 -0.34 -14.91
N ILE A 112 13.93 -0.87 -13.96
CA ILE A 112 12.80 -1.77 -14.22
C ILE A 112 11.56 -1.13 -13.60
N PRO A 113 10.70 -0.47 -14.38
CA PRO A 113 9.44 0.02 -13.86
C PRO A 113 8.45 -1.13 -13.67
N GLY A 114 7.59 -1.03 -12.67
CA GLY A 114 6.55 -2.02 -12.39
C GLY A 114 5.28 -1.37 -11.87
N ASN A 115 4.22 -2.12 -11.81
CA ASN A 115 2.93 -1.68 -11.28
C ASN A 115 2.90 -1.83 -9.75
N GLY A 116 3.70 -1.00 -9.10
CA GLY A 116 3.93 -1.03 -7.66
C GLY A 116 5.01 -2.02 -7.22
N ALA A 117 5.47 -1.84 -5.98
CA ALA A 117 6.55 -2.64 -5.41
C ALA A 117 6.21 -4.13 -5.32
N ALA A 118 4.95 -4.49 -5.05
CA ALA A 118 4.55 -5.88 -4.89
C ALA A 118 4.77 -6.74 -6.15
N GLU A 119 4.59 -6.17 -7.35
CA GLU A 119 4.89 -6.84 -8.62
C GLU A 119 6.39 -7.11 -8.76
N LEU A 120 7.21 -6.08 -8.51
CA LEU A 120 8.66 -6.19 -8.61
C LEU A 120 9.24 -7.14 -7.55
N ILE A 121 8.73 -7.09 -6.33
CA ILE A 121 9.10 -8.02 -5.26
C ILE A 121 8.79 -9.46 -5.66
N LYS A 122 7.60 -9.70 -6.20
CA LYS A 122 7.21 -11.03 -6.67
C LYS A 122 8.21 -11.58 -7.68
N VAL A 123 8.46 -10.82 -8.75
CA VAL A 123 9.39 -11.23 -9.80
C VAL A 123 10.80 -11.47 -9.26
N LEU A 124 11.29 -10.54 -8.41
CA LEU A 124 12.62 -10.69 -7.79
C LEU A 124 12.71 -11.96 -6.95
N MET A 125 11.72 -12.22 -6.10
CA MET A 125 11.72 -13.40 -5.22
C MET A 125 11.61 -14.72 -5.99
N GLU A 126 10.87 -14.75 -7.09
CA GLU A 126 10.75 -15.91 -7.97
C GLU A 126 12.05 -16.20 -8.75
N MET A 127 12.79 -15.16 -9.12
CA MET A 127 14.04 -15.28 -9.89
C MET A 127 15.27 -15.53 -9.04
N LEU A 128 15.25 -15.16 -7.75
CA LEU A 128 16.42 -15.24 -6.88
C LEU A 128 16.70 -16.72 -6.52
N PRO A 129 17.85 -17.31 -6.91
CA PRO A 129 18.17 -18.70 -6.60
C PRO A 129 18.62 -18.85 -5.14
N GLY A 130 18.60 -20.08 -4.64
CA GLY A 130 19.13 -20.44 -3.32
C GLY A 130 18.25 -19.98 -2.16
N THR A 131 18.83 -19.99 -0.96
CA THR A 131 18.17 -19.57 0.28
C THR A 131 18.22 -18.07 0.47
N LEU A 132 17.22 -17.55 1.18
CA LEU A 132 17.11 -16.14 1.50
C LEU A 132 17.18 -15.92 3.00
N GLY A 133 18.20 -15.21 3.45
CA GLY A 133 18.30 -14.67 4.81
C GLY A 133 17.35 -13.47 4.99
N ILE A 134 16.56 -13.52 6.04
CA ILE A 134 15.64 -12.46 6.43
C ILE A 134 15.77 -12.13 7.92
N ILE A 135 15.46 -10.93 8.30
CA ILE A 135 15.38 -10.50 9.70
C ILE A 135 13.88 -10.40 10.05
N ARG A 136 13.46 -10.81 11.26
CA ARG A 136 12.09 -10.65 11.72
C ARG A 136 12.02 -9.88 13.06
N PRO A 137 11.00 -9.00 13.23
CA PRO A 137 9.90 -8.70 12.31
C PRO A 137 10.39 -8.00 11.04
N THR A 138 9.67 -8.18 9.92
CA THR A 138 10.03 -7.60 8.61
C THR A 138 8.80 -7.19 7.82
N PHE A 139 9.02 -6.55 6.67
CA PHE A 139 7.99 -6.35 5.66
C PHE A 139 7.70 -7.69 4.95
N GLU A 140 6.63 -8.33 5.35
CA GLU A 140 6.29 -9.72 4.98
C GLU A 140 6.04 -9.94 3.48
N GLU A 141 5.94 -8.90 2.66
CA GLU A 141 5.73 -9.06 1.21
C GLU A 141 6.86 -9.86 0.53
N TYR A 142 8.10 -9.73 1.01
CA TYR A 142 9.23 -10.50 0.49
C TYR A 142 9.17 -11.99 0.89
N PRO A 143 9.16 -12.35 2.19
CA PRO A 143 9.18 -13.75 2.59
C PRO A 143 7.92 -14.52 2.20
N ASN A 144 6.76 -13.83 2.10
CA ASN A 144 5.52 -14.45 1.65
C ASN A 144 5.54 -14.90 0.18
N ARG A 145 6.53 -14.47 -0.60
CA ARG A 145 6.74 -14.90 -2.01
C ARG A 145 7.70 -16.09 -2.15
N ARG A 146 8.12 -16.67 -1.03
CA ARG A 146 9.05 -17.81 -1.03
C ARG A 146 8.54 -18.93 -0.14
N ASP A 147 8.93 -20.15 -0.46
CA ASP A 147 8.68 -21.30 0.40
C ASP A 147 9.45 -21.15 1.72
N LYS A 148 8.81 -21.52 2.81
CA LYS A 148 9.42 -21.43 4.15
C LYS A 148 10.74 -22.19 4.27
N ALA A 149 10.89 -23.30 3.56
CA ALA A 149 12.12 -24.09 3.52
C ALA A 149 13.30 -23.35 2.88
N GLY A 150 13.03 -22.33 2.05
CA GLY A 150 14.05 -21.48 1.44
C GLY A 150 14.40 -20.23 2.26
N LEU A 151 13.87 -20.10 3.48
CA LEU A 151 14.12 -18.94 4.33
C LEU A 151 15.05 -19.29 5.51
N VAL A 152 16.10 -18.49 5.68
CA VAL A 152 16.96 -18.48 6.86
C VAL A 152 16.61 -17.25 7.67
N THR A 153 16.02 -17.43 8.86
CA THR A 153 15.43 -16.32 9.62
C THR A 153 16.27 -15.96 10.84
N TYR A 154 16.70 -14.71 10.92
CA TYR A 154 17.29 -14.11 12.10
C TYR A 154 16.24 -13.34 12.90
N ILE A 155 16.19 -13.54 14.22
CA ILE A 155 15.31 -12.81 15.14
C ILE A 155 16.19 -12.21 16.22
N PRO A 156 16.33 -10.86 16.29
CA PRO A 156 17.05 -10.20 17.36
C PRO A 156 16.45 -10.54 18.73
N GLN A 157 17.31 -10.89 19.71
CA GLN A 157 16.90 -11.38 21.03
C GLN A 157 16.70 -10.25 22.06
N ASN A 158 16.47 -9.03 21.59
CA ASN A 158 16.16 -7.88 22.46
C ASN A 158 14.78 -7.30 22.15
N SER A 159 14.20 -6.58 23.12
CA SER A 159 12.84 -6.05 23.04
C SER A 159 12.63 -4.99 21.96
N GLU A 160 13.71 -4.36 21.52
CA GLU A 160 13.67 -3.31 20.49
C GLU A 160 14.02 -3.81 19.10
N TYR A 161 14.27 -5.10 18.92
CA TYR A 161 14.68 -5.73 17.66
C TYR A 161 15.92 -5.06 17.03
N ARG A 162 16.87 -4.61 17.87
CA ARG A 162 18.13 -4.00 17.40
C ARG A 162 19.14 -5.05 17.00
N TYR A 163 19.85 -4.76 15.92
CA TYR A 163 20.93 -5.58 15.40
C TYR A 163 21.95 -4.73 14.65
N THR A 164 23.16 -5.24 14.51
CA THR A 164 24.27 -4.64 13.78
C THR A 164 24.59 -5.44 12.51
N ALA A 165 25.37 -4.86 11.63
CA ALA A 165 25.89 -5.59 10.46
C ALA A 165 26.67 -6.84 10.89
N LYS A 166 27.47 -6.74 11.98
CA LYS A 166 28.21 -7.87 12.52
C LYS A 166 27.30 -9.01 12.96
N ASP A 167 26.19 -8.73 13.65
CA ASP A 167 25.26 -9.76 14.09
C ASP A 167 24.68 -10.54 12.88
N LEU A 168 24.38 -9.82 11.80
CA LEU A 168 23.88 -10.44 10.57
C LEU A 168 24.94 -11.29 9.88
N MET A 169 26.17 -10.78 9.76
CA MET A 169 27.28 -11.51 9.17
C MET A 169 27.60 -12.79 9.94
N ASP A 170 27.65 -12.73 11.27
CA ASP A 170 27.92 -13.87 12.12
C ASP A 170 26.79 -14.92 11.99
N PHE A 171 25.53 -14.49 12.03
CA PHE A 171 24.40 -15.40 11.95
C PHE A 171 24.25 -16.04 10.57
N PHE A 172 24.17 -15.26 9.51
CA PHE A 172 23.94 -15.77 8.17
C PHE A 172 25.14 -16.51 7.60
N GLY A 173 26.36 -16.17 8.02
CA GLY A 173 27.56 -16.94 7.73
C GLY A 173 27.52 -18.35 8.35
N ALA A 174 27.08 -18.46 9.60
CA ALA A 174 26.94 -19.75 10.29
C ALA A 174 25.78 -20.61 9.75
N HIS A 175 24.71 -19.98 9.26
CA HIS A 175 23.51 -20.68 8.76
C HIS A 175 23.44 -20.80 7.22
N HIS A 176 24.52 -20.39 6.53
CA HIS A 176 24.68 -20.56 5.07
C HIS A 176 23.53 -20.01 4.24
N ALA A 177 23.15 -18.75 4.45
CA ALA A 177 22.21 -18.07 3.57
C ALA A 177 22.93 -17.64 2.27
N ASP A 178 22.37 -18.01 1.12
CA ASP A 178 22.95 -17.66 -0.19
C ASP A 178 22.74 -16.17 -0.52
N ASN A 179 21.62 -15.61 -0.06
CA ASN A 179 21.24 -14.21 -0.27
C ASN A 179 20.78 -13.62 1.05
N LEU A 180 20.95 -12.33 1.23
CA LEU A 180 20.43 -11.58 2.37
C LEU A 180 19.52 -10.45 1.89
N LEU A 181 18.30 -10.40 2.44
CA LEU A 181 17.42 -9.27 2.30
C LEU A 181 17.64 -8.31 3.46
N LEU A 182 18.16 -7.12 3.14
CA LEU A 182 18.31 -6.03 4.10
C LEU A 182 17.38 -4.88 3.74
N ILE A 183 16.45 -4.56 4.63
CA ILE A 183 15.60 -3.38 4.55
C ILE A 183 16.18 -2.33 5.49
N ASN A 184 16.62 -1.21 4.95
CA ASN A 184 17.37 -0.21 5.73
C ASN A 184 16.90 1.22 5.43
N PRO A 185 16.27 1.93 6.37
CA PRO A 185 15.87 1.48 7.71
C PRO A 185 14.89 0.32 7.69
N ASP A 186 14.98 -0.56 8.69
CA ASP A 186 14.15 -1.76 8.77
C ASP A 186 12.66 -1.45 9.01
N ASN A 187 11.79 -2.19 8.37
CA ASN A 187 10.35 -2.10 8.54
C ASN A 187 9.82 -3.43 9.13
N PRO A 188 9.22 -3.47 10.35
CA PRO A 188 8.71 -2.33 11.12
C PRO A 188 9.62 -1.83 12.26
N SER A 189 10.77 -2.45 12.53
CA SER A 189 11.56 -2.17 13.76
C SER A 189 12.20 -0.77 13.76
N GLY A 190 12.40 -0.16 12.59
CA GLY A 190 13.13 1.09 12.47
C GLY A 190 14.63 0.95 12.76
N ASN A 191 15.18 -0.28 12.82
CA ASN A 191 16.60 -0.47 12.97
C ASN A 191 17.35 0.10 11.75
N TYR A 192 18.47 0.74 12.00
CA TYR A 192 19.28 1.37 10.95
C TYR A 192 20.73 0.93 11.06
N ILE A 193 21.28 0.46 9.96
CA ILE A 193 22.71 0.16 9.80
C ILE A 193 23.33 1.27 8.94
N PRO A 194 24.39 1.93 9.44
CA PRO A 194 25.12 2.92 8.64
C PRO A 194 25.64 2.32 7.33
N VAL A 195 25.70 3.15 6.27
CA VAL A 195 26.15 2.72 4.94
C VAL A 195 27.58 2.17 4.97
N ASP A 196 28.41 2.72 5.82
CA ASP A 196 29.83 2.30 5.95
C ASP A 196 29.96 0.90 6.60
N ASP A 197 28.90 0.40 7.22
CA ASP A 197 28.85 -0.93 7.86
C ASP A 197 28.16 -1.98 6.98
N VAL A 198 27.54 -1.58 5.85
CA VAL A 198 26.88 -2.44 4.86
C VAL A 198 27.87 -2.86 3.79
#